data_23a71b85ca96637dff9ab24a11b3bf2d
#
_entry.id   23a71b85ca96637dff9ab24a11b3bf2d
#
_cell.length_a   1.000
_cell.length_b   1.000
_cell.length_c   1.000
_cell.angle_alpha   90.00
_cell.angle_beta   90.00
_cell.angle_gamma   90.00
#
_symmetry.space_group_name_H-M   'P 1'
#
loop_
_entity.id
_entity.type
_entity.pdbx_description
1 polymer ?
#
loop_
_entity_poly.entity_id
_entity_poly.type
_entity_poly.pdbx_seq_one_letter_code
_entity_poly.pdbx_strand_id
1 'polypeptide(L)'
;RFGHYPSMVLTMEKDEAAKDPISTQEEALTDIYRKLRPGEPPTAEAGRKLLNDLYMNGRRYDLAKVGRYKINKKLGQDVPLETSTLTLEDIVATVEYLVRLHNGDTEMDSPRGEVPVETDDIDHFGNRRLRTVGELIQNQIRTGLSRMERQVRERMTTQDVEAITPQTLINIRPVVASL
;
A
#
# COMPACT_ATOMS: atom_id res chain seq x y z
N ARG A 1 -9.94 -14.22 -16.70
CA ARG A 1 -11.05 -13.52 -16.04
C ARG A 1 -11.34 -12.18 -16.70
N PHE A 2 -10.33 -11.44 -17.13
CA PHE A 2 -10.45 -10.10 -17.72
C PHE A 2 -10.35 -10.05 -19.25
N GLY A 3 -10.11 -11.18 -19.92
CA GLY A 3 -9.87 -11.24 -21.37
C GLY A 3 -11.07 -10.88 -22.26
N HIS A 4 -12.26 -10.69 -21.69
CA HIS A 4 -13.45 -10.29 -22.42
C HIS A 4 -13.68 -8.77 -22.45
N TYR A 5 -12.91 -8.00 -21.68
CA TYR A 5 -13.08 -6.55 -21.62
C TYR A 5 -12.18 -5.86 -22.65
N PRO A 6 -12.76 -5.03 -23.56
CA PRO A 6 -11.98 -4.33 -24.58
C PRO A 6 -10.82 -3.51 -24.05
N SER A 7 -10.99 -2.85 -22.89
CA SER A 7 -9.94 -2.07 -22.24
C SER A 7 -8.73 -2.91 -21.82
N MET A 8 -8.96 -4.16 -21.38
CA MET A 8 -7.88 -5.07 -21.01
C MET A 8 -7.18 -5.63 -22.24
N VAL A 9 -7.94 -5.97 -23.29
CA VAL A 9 -7.38 -6.43 -24.58
C VAL A 9 -6.47 -5.35 -25.18
N LEU A 10 -6.95 -4.09 -25.23
CA LEU A 10 -6.14 -2.96 -25.71
C LEU A 10 -4.88 -2.73 -24.88
N THR A 11 -4.93 -2.98 -23.58
CA THR A 11 -3.76 -2.85 -22.70
C THR A 11 -2.73 -3.94 -23.01
N MET A 12 -3.20 -5.17 -23.21
CA MET A 12 -2.35 -6.31 -23.57
C MET A 12 -1.72 -6.11 -24.96
N GLU A 13 -2.50 -5.69 -25.95
CA GLU A 13 -1.99 -5.38 -27.29
C GLU A 13 -0.92 -4.28 -27.29
N LYS A 14 -1.09 -3.26 -26.46
CA LYS A 14 -0.07 -2.20 -26.28
C LYS A 14 1.19 -2.72 -25.63
N ASP A 15 1.07 -3.64 -24.68
CA ASP A 15 2.23 -4.25 -24.01
C ASP A 15 2.97 -5.19 -24.98
N GLU A 16 2.24 -6.01 -25.74
CA GLU A 16 2.81 -6.88 -26.77
C GLU A 16 3.54 -6.10 -27.89
N ALA A 17 3.04 -4.91 -28.22
CA ALA A 17 3.66 -4.01 -29.19
C ALA A 17 4.82 -3.18 -28.60
N ALA A 18 5.07 -3.25 -27.30
CA ALA A 18 6.15 -2.53 -26.65
C ALA A 18 7.52 -3.10 -27.06
N LYS A 19 8.58 -2.31 -26.89
CA LYS A 19 9.95 -2.72 -27.19
C LYS A 19 10.40 -3.92 -26.35
N ASP A 20 9.94 -3.98 -25.10
CA ASP A 20 10.23 -5.04 -24.14
C ASP A 20 8.90 -5.55 -23.55
N PRO A 21 8.14 -6.38 -24.29
CA PRO A 21 6.84 -6.86 -23.81
C PRO A 21 6.99 -7.77 -22.59
N ILE A 22 6.07 -7.64 -21.63
CA ILE A 22 6.05 -8.44 -20.40
C ILE A 22 5.22 -9.70 -20.65
N SER A 23 5.88 -10.84 -20.67
CA SER A 23 5.25 -12.14 -20.93
C SER A 23 5.19 -13.05 -19.70
N THR A 24 6.06 -12.84 -18.73
CA THR A 24 6.18 -13.68 -17.55
C THR A 24 5.91 -12.91 -16.24
N GLN A 25 5.54 -13.64 -15.18
CA GLN A 25 5.36 -13.06 -13.85
C GLN A 25 6.66 -12.45 -13.31
N GLU A 26 7.80 -13.03 -13.62
CA GLU A 26 9.11 -12.55 -13.16
C GLU A 26 9.48 -11.23 -13.84
N GLU A 27 9.22 -11.10 -15.12
CA GLU A 27 9.39 -9.85 -15.87
C GLU A 27 8.47 -8.75 -15.32
N ALA A 28 7.21 -9.08 -15.04
CA ALA A 28 6.26 -8.14 -14.44
C ALA A 28 6.74 -7.64 -13.06
N LEU A 29 7.22 -8.53 -12.20
CA LEU A 29 7.75 -8.16 -10.88
C LEU A 29 9.00 -7.28 -11.00
N THR A 30 9.86 -7.57 -11.95
CA THR A 30 11.07 -6.80 -12.24
C THR A 30 10.72 -5.40 -12.76
N ASP A 31 9.74 -5.29 -13.65
CA ASP A 31 9.29 -4.00 -14.18
C ASP A 31 8.59 -3.15 -13.11
N ILE A 32 7.73 -3.75 -12.28
CA ILE A 32 7.11 -3.08 -11.13
C ILE A 32 8.19 -2.55 -10.18
N TYR A 33 9.21 -3.37 -9.87
CA TYR A 33 10.30 -2.93 -9.01
C TYR A 33 11.06 -1.74 -9.61
N ARG A 34 11.39 -1.79 -10.89
CA ARG A 34 12.07 -0.72 -11.62
C ARG A 34 11.29 0.60 -11.57
N LYS A 35 9.97 0.54 -11.72
CA LYS A 35 9.08 1.72 -11.66
C LYS A 35 8.94 2.31 -10.26
N LEU A 36 8.89 1.46 -9.22
CA LEU A 36 8.71 1.90 -7.83
C LEU A 36 10.03 2.31 -7.15
N ARG A 37 11.16 1.73 -7.58
CA ARG A 37 12.51 1.96 -7.03
C ARG A 37 13.52 2.26 -8.14
N PRO A 38 13.40 3.40 -8.82
CA PRO A 38 14.36 3.78 -9.85
C PRO A 38 15.76 3.94 -9.24
N GLY A 39 16.78 3.38 -9.92
CA GLY A 39 18.17 3.44 -9.48
C GLY A 39 18.68 2.23 -8.68
N GLU A 40 17.81 1.33 -8.23
CA GLU A 40 18.21 0.06 -7.63
C GLU A 40 18.19 -1.08 -8.68
N PRO A 41 19.07 -2.09 -8.59
CA PRO A 41 19.06 -3.21 -9.51
C PRO A 41 17.76 -4.01 -9.38
N PRO A 42 16.95 -4.13 -10.45
CA PRO A 42 15.65 -4.78 -10.37
C PRO A 42 15.81 -6.31 -10.45
N THR A 43 15.25 -7.01 -9.47
CA THR A 43 15.13 -8.47 -9.46
C THR A 43 13.70 -8.89 -9.16
N ALA A 44 13.25 -10.03 -9.68
CA ALA A 44 11.91 -10.55 -9.44
C ALA A 44 11.65 -10.81 -7.94
N GLU A 45 12.66 -11.28 -7.21
CA GLU A 45 12.58 -11.52 -5.77
C GLU A 45 12.40 -10.21 -4.98
N ALA A 46 13.18 -9.18 -5.32
CA ALA A 46 13.06 -7.86 -4.72
C ALA A 46 11.69 -7.23 -5.02
N GLY A 47 11.17 -7.42 -6.24
CA GLY A 47 9.82 -6.99 -6.64
C GLY A 47 8.73 -7.68 -5.84
N ARG A 48 8.81 -9.00 -5.68
CA ARG A 48 7.86 -9.78 -4.87
C ARG A 48 7.88 -9.35 -3.40
N LYS A 49 9.07 -9.18 -2.83
CA LYS A 49 9.23 -8.70 -1.45
C LYS A 49 8.66 -7.30 -1.28
N LEU A 50 8.92 -6.39 -2.22
CA LEU A 50 8.39 -5.02 -2.20
C LEU A 50 6.87 -5.01 -2.20
N LEU A 51 6.21 -5.75 -3.11
CA LEU A 51 4.75 -5.83 -3.18
C LEU A 51 4.14 -6.43 -1.91
N ASN A 52 4.75 -7.51 -1.40
CA ASN A 52 4.32 -8.11 -0.15
C ASN A 52 4.42 -7.13 1.03
N ASP A 53 5.54 -6.41 1.13
CA ASP A 53 5.78 -5.43 2.20
C ASP A 53 4.87 -4.21 2.09
N LEU A 54 4.44 -3.83 0.88
CA LEU A 54 3.56 -2.67 0.67
C LEU A 54 2.11 -2.93 1.09
N TYR A 55 1.58 -4.14 0.83
CA TYR A 55 0.14 -4.37 0.92
C TYR A 55 -0.26 -5.57 1.80
N MET A 56 0.60 -6.58 1.93
CA MET A 56 0.27 -7.85 2.57
C MET A 56 0.98 -8.06 3.91
N ASN A 57 1.93 -7.19 4.27
CA ASN A 57 2.67 -7.28 5.52
C ASN A 57 2.01 -6.45 6.62
N GLY A 58 1.36 -7.10 7.57
CA GLY A 58 0.65 -6.44 8.69
C GLY A 58 1.53 -5.60 9.63
N ARG A 59 2.87 -5.66 9.50
CA ARG A 59 3.78 -4.76 10.23
C ARG A 59 3.94 -3.40 9.54
N ARG A 60 3.62 -3.31 8.25
CA ARG A 60 3.83 -2.11 7.42
C ARG A 60 2.54 -1.52 6.89
N TYR A 61 1.51 -2.33 6.75
CA TYR A 61 0.23 -1.96 6.17
C TYR A 61 -0.91 -2.38 7.09
N ASP A 62 -1.83 -1.47 7.37
CA ASP A 62 -3.01 -1.70 8.20
C ASP A 62 -4.20 -0.91 7.63
N LEU A 63 -5.20 -1.62 7.16
CA LEU A 63 -6.49 -1.07 6.71
C LEU A 63 -7.36 -0.59 7.85
N ALA A 64 -7.10 -1.06 9.06
CA ALA A 64 -8.03 -1.03 10.19
C ALA A 64 -9.41 -1.66 9.84
N LYS A 65 -10.27 -1.83 10.83
CA LYS A 65 -11.60 -2.43 10.62
C LYS A 65 -12.49 -1.60 9.67
N VAL A 66 -12.35 -0.27 9.73
CA VAL A 66 -13.13 0.65 8.87
C VAL A 66 -12.73 0.51 7.40
N GLY A 67 -11.42 0.43 7.11
CA GLY A 67 -10.93 0.21 5.75
C GLY A 67 -11.40 -1.13 5.19
N ARG A 68 -11.28 -2.20 5.98
CA ARG A 68 -11.77 -3.54 5.58
C ARG A 68 -13.28 -3.54 5.32
N TYR A 69 -14.07 -2.91 6.19
CA TYR A 69 -15.50 -2.77 5.99
C TYR A 69 -15.85 -2.04 4.68
N LYS A 70 -15.15 -0.95 4.38
CA LYS A 70 -15.38 -0.19 3.14
C LYS A 70 -15.02 -0.96 1.89
N ILE A 71 -13.90 -1.69 1.88
CA ILE A 71 -13.51 -2.55 0.77
C ILE A 71 -14.56 -3.65 0.56
N ASN A 72 -14.93 -4.36 1.63
CA ASN A 72 -15.94 -5.40 1.57
C ASN A 72 -17.26 -4.87 1.01
N LYS A 73 -17.70 -3.70 1.46
CA LYS A 73 -18.94 -3.07 0.98
C LYS A 73 -18.85 -2.67 -0.50
N LYS A 74 -17.72 -2.03 -0.90
CA LYS A 74 -17.55 -1.50 -2.27
C LYS A 74 -17.36 -2.60 -3.30
N LEU A 75 -16.64 -3.66 -2.95
CA LEU A 75 -16.31 -4.77 -3.85
C LEU A 75 -17.17 -6.01 -3.62
N GLY A 76 -18.14 -5.96 -2.69
CA GLY A 76 -18.99 -7.09 -2.34
C GLY A 76 -18.22 -8.30 -1.78
N GLN A 77 -17.07 -8.08 -1.15
CA GLN A 77 -16.25 -9.14 -0.56
C GLN A 77 -16.75 -9.54 0.82
N ASP A 78 -16.48 -10.77 1.22
CA ASP A 78 -16.81 -11.30 2.56
C ASP A 78 -15.57 -11.70 3.36
N VAL A 79 -14.62 -10.78 3.46
CA VAL A 79 -13.39 -10.98 4.21
C VAL A 79 -13.60 -10.56 5.66
N PRO A 80 -13.12 -11.34 6.67
CA PRO A 80 -13.26 -10.98 8.08
C PRO A 80 -12.70 -9.57 8.39
N LEU A 81 -13.39 -8.82 9.26
CA LEU A 81 -13.00 -7.44 9.63
C LEU A 81 -11.67 -7.34 10.37
N GLU A 82 -11.20 -8.46 10.93
CA GLU A 82 -9.91 -8.60 11.60
C GLU A 82 -8.74 -8.66 10.61
N THR A 83 -9.02 -8.95 9.33
CA THR A 83 -7.99 -8.97 8.28
C THR A 83 -7.58 -7.55 7.93
N SER A 84 -6.47 -7.10 8.49
CA SER A 84 -5.97 -5.73 8.37
C SER A 84 -5.11 -5.48 7.13
N THR A 85 -4.76 -6.51 6.37
CA THR A 85 -3.96 -6.42 5.13
C THR A 85 -4.81 -6.66 3.91
N LEU A 86 -4.36 -6.20 2.74
CA LEU A 86 -4.99 -6.57 1.48
C LEU A 86 -4.77 -8.04 1.17
N THR A 87 -5.74 -8.64 0.49
CA THR A 87 -5.65 -9.98 -0.08
C THR A 87 -5.46 -9.88 -1.61
N LEU A 88 -5.01 -10.95 -2.24
CA LEU A 88 -4.93 -11.00 -3.70
C LEU A 88 -6.31 -10.82 -4.34
N GLU A 89 -7.34 -11.35 -3.70
CA GLU A 89 -8.73 -11.25 -4.15
C GLU A 89 -9.23 -9.81 -4.13
N ASP A 90 -8.86 -9.01 -3.11
CA ASP A 90 -9.18 -7.58 -3.06
C ASP A 90 -8.58 -6.84 -4.27
N ILE A 91 -7.32 -7.16 -4.63
CA ILE A 91 -6.65 -6.54 -5.77
C ILE A 91 -7.34 -6.91 -7.08
N VAL A 92 -7.66 -8.20 -7.26
CA VAL A 92 -8.35 -8.69 -8.46
C VAL A 92 -9.75 -8.08 -8.57
N ALA A 93 -10.52 -8.02 -7.47
CA ALA A 93 -11.83 -7.41 -7.45
C ALA A 93 -11.79 -5.90 -7.73
N THR A 94 -10.76 -5.21 -7.21
CA THR A 94 -10.56 -3.78 -7.51
C THR A 94 -10.29 -3.55 -9.00
N VAL A 95 -9.44 -4.37 -9.62
CA VAL A 95 -9.17 -4.26 -11.06
C VAL A 95 -10.44 -4.55 -11.85
N GLU A 96 -11.21 -5.57 -11.48
CA GLU A 96 -12.48 -5.88 -12.12
C GLU A 96 -13.47 -4.71 -12.00
N TYR A 97 -13.61 -4.12 -10.82
CA TYR A 97 -14.46 -2.97 -10.59
C TYR A 97 -14.06 -1.78 -11.49
N LEU A 98 -12.77 -1.48 -11.59
CA LEU A 98 -12.26 -0.39 -12.44
C LEU A 98 -12.52 -0.64 -13.92
N VAL A 99 -12.34 -1.88 -14.38
CA VAL A 99 -12.61 -2.24 -15.79
C VAL A 99 -14.10 -2.11 -16.11
N ARG A 100 -14.99 -2.57 -15.23
CA ARG A 100 -16.44 -2.42 -15.39
C ARG A 100 -16.85 -0.94 -15.39
N LEU A 101 -16.32 -0.16 -14.47
CA LEU A 101 -16.55 1.28 -14.40
C LEU A 101 -16.11 1.97 -15.72
N HIS A 102 -14.95 1.59 -16.26
CA HIS A 102 -14.44 2.13 -17.53
C HIS A 102 -15.33 1.76 -18.72
N ASN A 103 -15.91 0.57 -18.71
CA ASN A 103 -16.82 0.11 -19.77
C ASN A 103 -18.23 0.68 -19.63
N GLY A 104 -18.56 1.34 -18.52
CA GLY A 104 -19.90 1.91 -18.27
C GLY A 104 -20.89 0.90 -17.72
N ASP A 105 -20.43 -0.24 -17.18
CA ASP A 105 -21.29 -1.19 -16.49
C ASP A 105 -21.85 -0.53 -15.21
N THR A 106 -23.09 -0.80 -14.88
CA THR A 106 -23.76 -0.23 -13.69
C THR A 106 -23.76 -1.16 -12.49
N GLU A 107 -23.48 -2.46 -12.71
CA GLU A 107 -23.55 -3.50 -11.70
C GLU A 107 -22.41 -4.51 -11.87
N MET A 108 -22.01 -5.12 -10.77
CA MET A 108 -21.00 -6.16 -10.71
C MET A 108 -21.46 -7.32 -9.82
N ASP A 109 -21.36 -8.54 -10.34
CA ASP A 109 -21.55 -9.76 -9.54
C ASP A 109 -20.41 -9.91 -8.54
N SER A 110 -20.78 -10.17 -7.29
CA SER A 110 -19.81 -10.37 -6.21
C SER A 110 -20.24 -11.51 -5.28
N PRO A 111 -19.36 -12.00 -4.40
CA PRO A 111 -19.72 -13.03 -3.41
C PRO A 111 -20.92 -12.70 -2.52
N ARG A 112 -21.19 -11.40 -2.31
CA ARG A 112 -22.34 -10.92 -1.51
C ARG A 112 -23.57 -10.55 -2.35
N GLY A 113 -23.56 -10.79 -3.65
CA GLY A 113 -24.60 -10.42 -4.58
C GLY A 113 -24.18 -9.27 -5.51
N GLU A 114 -25.14 -8.68 -6.20
CA GLU A 114 -24.89 -7.56 -7.10
C GLU A 114 -24.48 -6.29 -6.34
N VAL A 115 -23.43 -5.65 -6.81
CA VAL A 115 -22.89 -4.40 -6.25
C VAL A 115 -22.93 -3.31 -7.32
N PRO A 116 -23.43 -2.11 -6.99
CA PRO A 116 -23.46 -1.00 -7.94
C PRO A 116 -22.03 -0.55 -8.29
N VAL A 117 -21.80 -0.31 -9.59
CA VAL A 117 -20.54 0.21 -10.12
C VAL A 117 -20.72 1.69 -10.43
N GLU A 118 -20.17 2.53 -9.56
CA GLU A 118 -20.29 3.98 -9.63
C GLU A 118 -19.02 4.68 -9.16
N THR A 119 -18.84 5.91 -9.62
CA THR A 119 -17.74 6.77 -9.13
C THR A 119 -18.07 7.31 -7.74
N ASP A 120 -17.07 7.31 -6.84
CA ASP A 120 -17.22 7.86 -5.51
C ASP A 120 -17.14 9.38 -5.51
N ASP A 121 -17.97 10.03 -4.68
CA ASP A 121 -17.77 11.43 -4.31
C ASP A 121 -16.61 11.52 -3.31
N ILE A 122 -15.46 12.03 -3.78
CA ILE A 122 -14.23 12.14 -2.98
C ILE A 122 -14.32 13.21 -1.90
N ASP A 123 -15.23 14.19 -2.03
CA ASP A 123 -15.40 15.28 -1.08
C ASP A 123 -16.42 14.95 0.02
N HIS A 124 -17.22 13.93 -0.18
CA HIS A 124 -18.17 13.48 0.83
C HIS A 124 -17.45 12.99 2.09
N PHE A 125 -17.85 13.46 3.27
CA PHE A 125 -17.22 13.08 4.56
C PHE A 125 -17.31 11.59 4.90
N GLY A 126 -18.21 10.84 4.26
CA GLY A 126 -18.20 9.38 4.28
C GLY A 126 -16.95 8.76 3.66
N ASN A 127 -16.31 9.43 2.70
CA ASN A 127 -15.12 9.00 1.98
C ASN A 127 -13.85 9.72 2.42
N ARG A 128 -14.00 10.82 3.15
CA ARG A 128 -12.90 11.67 3.60
C ARG A 128 -12.79 11.65 5.12
N ARG A 129 -11.65 11.20 5.64
CA ARG A 129 -11.39 11.15 7.08
C ARG A 129 -10.79 12.48 7.56
N LEU A 130 -11.36 13.02 8.63
CA LEU A 130 -10.79 14.15 9.34
C LEU A 130 -9.71 13.69 10.32
N ARG A 131 -8.58 14.37 10.34
CA ARG A 131 -7.51 14.14 11.31
C ARG A 131 -7.65 15.14 12.45
N THR A 132 -7.77 14.63 13.66
CA THR A 132 -7.80 15.47 14.87
C THR A 132 -6.39 15.93 15.25
N VAL A 133 -6.32 16.98 16.08
CA VAL A 133 -5.04 17.53 16.56
C VAL A 133 -4.20 16.45 17.26
N GLY A 134 -4.84 15.59 18.07
CA GLY A 134 -4.14 14.51 18.77
C GLY A 134 -3.45 13.55 17.82
N GLU A 135 -4.08 13.17 16.70
CA GLU A 135 -3.48 12.32 15.68
C GLU A 135 -2.30 13.02 14.97
N LEU A 136 -2.44 14.29 14.65
CA LEU A 136 -1.38 15.06 14.00
C LEU A 136 -0.14 15.15 14.90
N ILE A 137 -0.31 15.46 16.19
CA ILE A 137 0.78 15.51 17.17
C ILE A 137 1.40 14.13 17.35
N GLN A 138 0.59 13.08 17.48
CA GLN A 138 1.10 11.70 17.58
C GLN A 138 2.01 11.33 16.39
N ASN A 139 1.63 11.69 15.17
CA ASN A 139 2.43 11.42 13.98
C ASN A 139 3.76 12.18 14.01
N GLN A 140 3.78 13.43 14.46
CA GLN A 140 5.00 14.21 14.61
C GLN A 140 5.93 13.63 15.68
N ILE A 141 5.40 13.28 16.84
CA ILE A 141 6.16 12.62 17.90
C ILE A 141 6.75 11.30 17.41
N ARG A 142 5.96 10.46 16.71
CA ARG A 142 6.44 9.20 16.12
C ARG A 142 7.61 9.42 15.17
N THR A 143 7.54 10.45 14.33
CA THR A 143 8.63 10.82 13.41
C THR A 143 9.88 11.24 14.18
N GLY A 144 9.74 12.06 15.22
CA GLY A 144 10.84 12.46 16.11
C GLY A 144 11.49 11.29 16.84
N LEU A 145 10.66 10.37 17.37
CA LEU A 145 11.14 9.16 18.05
C LEU A 145 11.90 8.23 17.09
N SER A 146 11.44 8.05 15.86
CA SER A 146 12.13 7.22 14.85
C SER A 146 13.51 7.82 14.49
N ARG A 147 13.60 9.15 14.41
CA ARG A 147 14.91 9.82 14.20
C ARG A 147 15.83 9.65 15.39
N MET A 148 15.30 9.76 16.60
CA MET A 148 16.06 9.55 17.84
C MET A 148 16.54 8.09 17.94
N GLU A 149 15.69 7.11 17.67
CA GLU A 149 16.05 5.68 17.62
C GLU A 149 17.22 5.43 16.67
N ARG A 150 17.17 6.00 15.46
CA ARG A 150 18.27 5.85 14.51
C ARG A 150 19.58 6.42 15.03
N GLN A 151 19.55 7.60 15.68
CA GLN A 151 20.74 8.19 16.30
C GLN A 151 21.27 7.35 17.46
N VAL A 152 20.41 6.81 18.29
CA VAL A 152 20.80 5.89 19.37
C VAL A 152 21.49 4.66 18.81
N ARG A 153 20.92 4.04 17.80
CA ARG A 153 21.47 2.85 17.14
C ARG A 153 22.84 3.13 16.51
N GLU A 154 23.01 4.27 15.86
CA GLU A 154 24.28 4.72 15.30
C GLU A 154 25.34 4.94 16.39
N ARG A 155 24.98 5.60 17.49
CA ARG A 155 25.89 5.83 18.63
C ARG A 155 26.30 4.51 19.31
N MET A 156 25.38 3.56 19.43
CA MET A 156 25.70 2.23 20.00
C MET A 156 26.72 1.46 19.17
N THR A 157 26.80 1.72 17.85
CA THR A 157 27.80 1.06 16.99
C THR A 157 29.12 1.78 16.91
N THR A 158 29.16 3.09 17.23
CA THR A 158 30.36 3.93 17.07
C THR A 158 31.04 4.29 18.37
N GLN A 159 30.38 4.22 19.51
CA GLN A 159 30.93 4.58 20.81
C GLN A 159 31.52 3.37 21.55
N ASP A 160 32.49 3.63 22.42
CA ASP A 160 33.08 2.62 23.27
C ASP A 160 32.10 2.10 24.31
N VAL A 161 31.99 0.78 24.43
CA VAL A 161 30.99 0.09 25.27
C VAL A 161 31.07 0.51 26.73
N GLU A 162 32.30 0.81 27.25
CA GLU A 162 32.49 1.22 28.62
C GLU A 162 32.02 2.64 28.93
N ALA A 163 31.89 3.50 27.91
CA ALA A 163 31.44 4.88 28.03
C ALA A 163 29.94 5.08 27.79
N ILE A 164 29.21 4.03 27.42
CA ILE A 164 27.79 4.11 27.06
C ILE A 164 26.93 4.24 28.33
N THR A 165 26.19 5.35 28.40
CA THR A 165 25.11 5.55 29.37
C THR A 165 23.84 5.99 28.66
N PRO A 166 22.64 5.82 29.26
CA PRO A 166 21.40 6.32 28.65
C PRO A 166 21.46 7.82 28.32
N GLN A 167 22.13 8.62 29.16
CA GLN A 167 22.29 10.06 28.96
C GLN A 167 23.18 10.42 27.76
N THR A 168 24.19 9.61 27.47
CA THR A 168 25.07 9.83 26.29
C THR A 168 24.43 9.36 25.00
N LEU A 169 23.54 8.36 25.07
CA LEU A 169 22.86 7.81 23.89
C LEU A 169 21.65 8.63 23.47
N ILE A 170 20.81 9.05 24.44
CA ILE A 170 19.54 9.69 24.15
C ILE A 170 19.71 11.19 23.87
N ASN A 171 19.22 11.61 22.70
CA ASN A 171 19.14 13.00 22.31
C ASN A 171 17.67 13.35 22.01
N ILE A 172 17.08 14.23 22.81
CA ILE A 172 15.67 14.63 22.68
C ILE A 172 15.43 15.65 21.55
N ARG A 173 16.48 16.29 21.02
CA ARG A 173 16.35 17.35 20.01
C ARG A 173 15.54 16.95 18.78
N PRO A 174 15.67 15.73 18.20
CA PRO A 174 14.84 15.33 17.06
C PRO A 174 13.36 15.29 17.38
N VAL A 175 12.97 14.96 18.61
CA VAL A 175 11.56 14.96 19.05
C VAL A 175 11.05 16.39 19.19
N VAL A 176 11.81 17.25 19.86
CA VAL A 176 11.47 18.68 20.04
C VAL A 176 11.37 19.40 18.68
N ALA A 177 12.30 19.11 17.76
CA ALA A 177 12.29 19.72 16.42
C ALA A 177 11.18 19.20 15.51
N SER A 178 10.51 18.11 15.86
CA SER A 178 9.40 17.55 15.07
C SER A 178 8.03 18.08 15.51
N LEU A 179 7.95 18.70 16.66
CA LEU A 179 6.76 19.37 17.20
C LEU A 179 6.71 20.83 16.80
#